data_fa93edaafe1bb007f83a0e38ab5c1c1d
#
_entry.id   fa93edaafe1bb007f83a0e38ab5c1c1d
#
_cell.length_a   1.000
_cell.length_b   1.000
_cell.length_c   1.000
_cell.angle_alpha   90.00
_cell.angle_beta   90.00
_cell.angle_gamma   90.00
#
_symmetry.space_group_name_H-M   'P 1'
#
loop_
_entity.id
_entity.type
_entity.pdbx_description
1 polymer ?
#
loop_
_entity_poly.entity_id
_entity_poly.type
_entity_poly.pdbx_seq_one_letter_code
_entity_poly.pdbx_strand_id
1 'polypeptide(L)'
;MCIRDSYGVMYKPFNFDSTALYPIIDYVYPGPQVEATVYPFSRMSVRTDRLAQAGFIVITVGNRGGHPSRSKWYHNFGYGNLRDYGLADQKAAIEQLANRYSFIDINRVGIHGHSGGGFMSTAAILQYPDFFKAAVSCAGNHDNRIYNRWWSETHHGVKEVVSEKGDTTFVYNIKTNEEIASRLKGHLMLVHGDIDNNVHPGNTLR
;
A
#
# COMPACT_ATOMS: atom_id res chain seq x y z
N MET A 1 -7.29 3.70 26.11
CA MET A 1 -6.34 3.87 24.99
C MET A 1 -7.14 3.74 23.72
N CYS A 2 -7.24 4.81 22.93
CA CYS A 2 -8.07 4.80 21.73
C CYS A 2 -7.39 3.96 20.65
N ILE A 3 -8.01 2.85 20.24
CA ILE A 3 -7.45 1.87 19.31
C ILE A 3 -7.60 2.35 17.84
N ARG A 4 -8.10 3.57 17.63
CA ARG A 4 -8.44 4.11 16.30
C ARG A 4 -7.36 4.98 15.67
N ASP A 5 -6.26 5.25 16.40
CA ASP A 5 -5.21 6.13 15.92
C ASP A 5 -4.19 5.34 15.10
N SER A 6 -3.83 5.85 13.94
CA SER A 6 -2.67 5.39 13.18
C SER A 6 -1.49 6.31 13.44
N TYR A 7 -0.31 5.73 13.62
CA TYR A 7 0.94 6.45 13.79
C TYR A 7 1.75 6.37 12.52
N GLY A 8 2.54 7.39 12.27
CA GLY A 8 3.41 7.43 11.10
C GLY A 8 4.64 8.30 11.31
N VAL A 9 5.51 8.29 10.33
CA VAL A 9 6.70 9.14 10.26
C VAL A 9 6.61 9.97 8.99
N MET A 10 6.94 11.26 9.12
CA MET A 10 7.04 12.20 7.99
C MET A 10 8.50 12.61 7.83
N TYR A 11 9.03 12.44 6.63
CA TYR A 11 10.35 12.91 6.23
C TYR A 11 10.19 14.17 5.39
N LYS A 12 11.01 15.18 5.70
CA LYS A 12 11.03 16.46 5.00
C LYS A 12 12.38 16.64 4.30
N PRO A 13 12.47 17.42 3.22
CA PRO A 13 13.74 17.81 2.63
C PRO A 13 14.68 18.45 3.67
N PHE A 14 15.99 18.32 3.47
CA PHE A 14 16.97 18.94 4.36
C PHE A 14 16.83 20.47 4.41
N ASN A 15 16.57 21.06 3.25
CA ASN A 15 16.32 22.50 3.09
C ASN A 15 14.82 22.84 3.11
N PHE A 16 14.06 22.19 3.99
CA PHE A 16 12.62 22.36 4.09
C PHE A 16 12.23 23.82 4.37
N ASP A 17 11.34 24.35 3.53
CA ASP A 17 10.71 25.66 3.69
C ASP A 17 9.19 25.46 3.89
N SER A 18 8.68 25.87 5.03
CA SER A 18 7.25 25.73 5.37
C SER A 18 6.31 26.61 4.53
N THR A 19 6.86 27.55 3.77
CA THR A 19 6.10 28.41 2.85
C THR A 19 5.99 27.85 1.44
N ALA A 20 6.84 26.86 1.10
CA ALA A 20 6.81 26.16 -0.18
C ALA A 20 5.76 25.05 -0.19
N LEU A 21 5.32 24.63 -1.39
CA LEU A 21 4.32 23.59 -1.58
C LEU A 21 5.00 22.35 -2.17
N TYR A 22 4.92 21.23 -1.44
CA TYR A 22 5.60 19.98 -1.77
C TYR A 22 4.63 18.88 -2.19
N PRO A 23 4.96 18.10 -3.24
CA PRO A 23 4.26 16.84 -3.48
C PRO A 23 4.50 15.87 -2.34
N ILE A 24 3.52 15.01 -2.07
CA ILE A 24 3.59 14.00 -1.01
C ILE A 24 3.70 12.60 -1.60
N ILE A 25 4.59 11.78 -1.05
CA ILE A 25 4.75 10.37 -1.41
C ILE A 25 4.48 9.51 -0.17
N ASP A 26 3.62 8.53 -0.33
CA ASP A 26 3.36 7.50 0.69
C ASP A 26 4.19 6.26 0.39
N TYR A 27 5.02 5.84 1.35
CA TYR A 27 5.66 4.54 1.32
C TYR A 27 4.79 3.54 2.08
N VAL A 28 4.28 2.55 1.37
CA VAL A 28 3.22 1.68 1.87
C VAL A 28 3.64 0.22 1.96
N TYR A 29 3.14 -0.46 2.99
CA TYR A 29 3.12 -1.90 3.11
C TYR A 29 1.82 -2.33 3.83
N PRO A 30 1.06 -3.32 3.31
CA PRO A 30 -0.29 -3.62 3.83
C PRO A 30 -0.31 -4.24 5.23
N GLY A 31 0.78 -4.78 5.71
CA GLY A 31 0.86 -5.66 6.87
C GLY A 31 0.89 -7.15 6.42
N PRO A 32 0.59 -8.11 7.29
CA PRO A 32 0.30 -7.97 8.74
C PRO A 32 1.55 -7.95 9.62
N GLN A 33 2.75 -8.13 9.05
CA GLN A 33 4.00 -8.23 9.80
C GLN A 33 4.70 -6.89 10.02
N VAL A 34 4.33 -5.88 9.24
CA VAL A 34 5.02 -4.59 9.17
C VAL A 34 4.07 -3.47 9.57
N GLU A 35 4.60 -2.55 10.38
CA GLU A 35 3.92 -1.33 10.81
C GLU A 35 4.92 -0.17 10.73
N ALA A 36 4.51 0.97 10.22
CA ALA A 36 5.36 2.15 10.10
C ALA A 36 6.02 2.56 11.42
N THR A 37 5.30 2.39 12.53
CA THR A 37 5.76 2.77 13.87
C THR A 37 6.82 1.85 14.47
N VAL A 38 7.05 0.67 13.91
CA VAL A 38 8.14 -0.22 14.37
C VAL A 38 9.48 0.11 13.74
N TYR A 39 9.50 0.99 12.73
CA TYR A 39 10.74 1.50 12.16
C TYR A 39 11.29 2.62 13.03
N PRO A 40 12.52 2.49 13.56
CA PRO A 40 13.16 3.59 14.26
C PRO A 40 13.29 4.80 13.34
N PHE A 41 12.99 5.98 13.85
CA PHE A 41 13.12 7.24 13.13
C PHE A 41 14.49 7.43 12.48
N SER A 42 15.54 6.92 13.12
CA SER A 42 16.93 7.03 12.65
C SER A 42 17.34 5.99 11.60
N ARG A 43 16.49 5.01 11.27
CA ARG A 43 16.87 3.97 10.31
C ARG A 43 16.26 4.21 8.95
N MET A 44 17.11 4.39 7.97
CA MET A 44 16.83 4.49 6.55
C MET A 44 16.48 3.14 5.92
N SER A 45 15.65 2.31 6.58
CA SER A 45 15.41 0.93 6.17
C SER A 45 14.78 0.80 4.78
N VAL A 46 14.08 1.83 4.32
CA VAL A 46 13.36 1.86 3.04
C VAL A 46 13.75 3.05 2.15
N ARG A 47 14.82 3.75 2.49
CA ARG A 47 15.36 4.88 1.72
C ARG A 47 14.36 6.02 1.48
N THR A 48 13.38 6.18 2.33
CA THR A 48 12.39 7.26 2.28
C THR A 48 13.03 8.64 2.42
N ASP A 49 14.12 8.72 3.17
CA ASP A 49 14.95 9.92 3.32
C ASP A 49 15.50 10.44 1.97
N ARG A 50 15.88 9.54 1.05
CA ARG A 50 16.41 9.93 -0.27
C ARG A 50 15.34 10.61 -1.12
N LEU A 51 14.11 10.12 -1.09
CA LEU A 51 13.00 10.78 -1.77
C LEU A 51 12.70 12.14 -1.14
N ALA A 52 12.79 12.25 0.18
CA ALA A 52 12.65 13.55 0.85
C ALA A 52 13.74 14.52 0.39
N GLN A 53 15.01 14.07 0.25
CA GLN A 53 16.09 14.91 -0.26
C GLN A 53 15.91 15.32 -1.73
N ALA A 54 15.13 14.58 -2.49
CA ALA A 54 14.73 14.95 -3.85
C ALA A 54 13.60 16.00 -3.91
N GLY A 55 13.14 16.50 -2.77
CA GLY A 55 12.16 17.58 -2.70
C GLY A 55 10.72 17.14 -2.46
N PHE A 56 10.51 15.93 -1.92
CA PHE A 56 9.18 15.43 -1.58
C PHE A 56 8.93 15.45 -0.06
N ILE A 57 7.70 15.62 0.35
CA ILE A 57 7.27 15.14 1.66
C ILE A 57 7.05 13.65 1.53
N VAL A 58 7.73 12.84 2.35
CA VAL A 58 7.57 11.38 2.32
C VAL A 58 6.98 10.93 3.64
N ILE A 59 5.94 10.12 3.56
CA ILE A 59 5.30 9.55 4.75
C ILE A 59 5.36 8.02 4.73
N THR A 60 5.29 7.45 5.90
CA THR A 60 4.96 6.05 6.11
C THR A 60 4.03 6.00 7.31
N VAL A 61 2.85 5.44 7.12
CA VAL A 61 1.77 5.42 8.12
C VAL A 61 1.31 3.99 8.33
N GLY A 62 1.04 3.61 9.57
CA GLY A 62 0.40 2.36 9.89
C GLY A 62 -1.06 2.35 9.44
N ASN A 63 -1.55 1.19 9.05
CA ASN A 63 -2.94 0.99 8.68
C ASN A 63 -3.56 -0.18 9.46
N ARG A 64 -4.87 -0.17 9.59
CA ARG A 64 -5.61 -1.29 10.17
C ARG A 64 -5.30 -2.58 9.40
N GLY A 65 -5.02 -3.65 10.11
CA GLY A 65 -4.48 -4.89 9.56
C GLY A 65 -2.94 -4.98 9.65
N GLY A 66 -2.27 -3.94 10.17
CA GLY A 66 -0.82 -3.89 10.35
C GLY A 66 -0.31 -4.75 11.51
N HIS A 67 0.81 -4.34 12.11
CA HIS A 67 1.58 -5.16 13.05
C HIS A 67 0.80 -5.59 14.32
N PRO A 68 0.94 -6.85 14.78
CA PRO A 68 0.18 -7.38 15.91
C PRO A 68 0.46 -6.71 17.27
N SER A 69 1.59 -5.99 17.41
CA SER A 69 1.93 -5.27 18.64
C SER A 69 0.95 -4.13 18.99
N ARG A 70 0.12 -3.69 18.05
CA ARG A 70 -0.88 -2.66 18.28
C ARG A 70 -2.07 -3.19 19.10
N SER A 71 -2.70 -4.23 18.65
CA SER A 71 -3.73 -5.01 19.35
C SER A 71 -4.25 -6.11 18.42
N LYS A 72 -4.91 -7.11 18.99
CA LYS A 72 -5.59 -8.17 18.24
C LYS A 72 -6.62 -7.59 17.24
N TRP A 73 -7.42 -6.61 17.68
CA TRP A 73 -8.46 -6.01 16.86
C TRP A 73 -7.89 -5.20 15.68
N TYR A 74 -6.83 -4.45 15.93
CA TYR A 74 -6.13 -3.69 14.89
C TYR A 74 -5.50 -4.62 13.87
N HIS A 75 -4.76 -5.62 14.35
CA HIS A 75 -4.07 -6.59 13.50
C HIS A 75 -5.04 -7.41 12.64
N ASN A 76 -6.13 -7.90 13.22
CA ASN A 76 -7.08 -8.77 12.51
C ASN A 76 -8.09 -8.00 11.65
N PHE A 77 -8.06 -6.66 11.68
CA PHE A 77 -9.02 -5.85 10.92
C PHE A 77 -8.97 -6.11 9.41
N GLY A 78 -7.78 -6.39 8.88
CA GLY A 78 -7.56 -6.66 7.47
C GLY A 78 -7.76 -8.12 7.05
N TYR A 79 -8.08 -9.03 7.96
CA TYR A 79 -8.27 -10.44 7.61
C TYR A 79 -9.39 -10.61 6.57
N GLY A 80 -9.06 -11.32 5.48
CA GLY A 80 -9.95 -11.49 4.34
C GLY A 80 -10.04 -10.27 3.42
N ASN A 81 -9.40 -9.15 3.76
CA ASN A 81 -9.24 -7.96 2.91
C ASN A 81 -8.03 -7.13 3.33
N LEU A 82 -6.84 -7.66 3.13
CA LEU A 82 -5.60 -7.00 3.56
C LEU A 82 -5.26 -5.73 2.75
N ARG A 83 -5.92 -5.48 1.62
CA ARG A 83 -5.63 -4.35 0.73
C ARG A 83 -6.53 -3.14 0.97
N ASP A 84 -7.83 -3.32 0.81
CA ASP A 84 -8.75 -2.19 0.59
C ASP A 84 -8.93 -1.33 1.86
N TYR A 85 -8.98 -1.94 3.02
CA TYR A 85 -9.06 -1.21 4.30
C TYR A 85 -7.79 -0.38 4.55
N GLY A 86 -6.62 -0.96 4.27
CA GLY A 86 -5.36 -0.25 4.41
C GLY A 86 -5.26 0.95 3.46
N LEU A 87 -5.73 0.82 2.22
CA LEU A 87 -5.74 1.93 1.26
C LEU A 87 -6.63 3.09 1.69
N ALA A 88 -7.78 2.79 2.26
CA ALA A 88 -8.67 3.82 2.80
C ALA A 88 -8.01 4.57 3.98
N ASP A 89 -7.28 3.86 4.83
CA ASP A 89 -6.55 4.46 5.94
C ASP A 89 -5.40 5.36 5.45
N GLN A 90 -4.63 4.91 4.44
CA GLN A 90 -3.54 5.69 3.84
C GLN A 90 -4.08 6.98 3.20
N LYS A 91 -5.14 6.86 2.39
CA LYS A 91 -5.79 8.03 1.79
C LYS A 91 -6.25 9.03 2.85
N ALA A 92 -6.95 8.56 3.88
CA ALA A 92 -7.43 9.41 4.97
C ALA A 92 -6.29 10.09 5.73
N ALA A 93 -5.16 9.38 5.94
CA ALA A 93 -3.98 9.97 6.59
C ALA A 93 -3.39 11.12 5.76
N ILE A 94 -3.25 10.94 4.44
CA ILE A 94 -2.76 11.98 3.54
C ILE A 94 -3.67 13.20 3.55
N GLU A 95 -5.00 13.00 3.48
CA GLU A 95 -6.00 14.08 3.53
C GLU A 95 -5.93 14.86 4.86
N GLN A 96 -5.81 14.15 5.98
CA GLN A 96 -5.66 14.80 7.30
C GLN A 96 -4.36 15.59 7.42
N LEU A 97 -3.24 15.06 6.89
CA LEU A 97 -1.97 15.77 6.87
C LEU A 97 -2.02 17.02 5.99
N ALA A 98 -2.63 16.96 4.81
CA ALA A 98 -2.78 18.10 3.93
C ALA A 98 -3.70 19.19 4.53
N ASN A 99 -4.76 18.79 5.24
CA ASN A 99 -5.61 19.73 5.96
C ASN A 99 -4.88 20.41 7.14
N ARG A 100 -3.89 19.71 7.73
CA ARG A 100 -3.13 20.22 8.88
C ARG A 100 -1.93 21.06 8.48
N TYR A 101 -1.31 20.76 7.34
CA TYR A 101 -0.04 21.35 6.91
C TYR A 101 -0.16 21.94 5.50
N SER A 102 -0.14 23.27 5.42
CA SER A 102 -0.28 24.03 4.16
C SER A 102 0.83 23.77 3.14
N PHE A 103 1.98 23.23 3.56
CA PHE A 103 3.08 22.89 2.68
C PHE A 103 2.89 21.56 1.90
N ILE A 104 1.81 20.82 2.13
CA ILE A 104 1.49 19.55 1.42
C ILE A 104 0.55 19.84 0.25
N ASP A 105 0.96 19.47 -0.96
CA ASP A 105 0.14 19.56 -2.15
C ASP A 105 -0.69 18.29 -2.35
N ILE A 106 -1.94 18.34 -1.95
CA ILE A 106 -2.89 17.23 -2.09
C ILE A 106 -3.21 16.87 -3.56
N ASN A 107 -2.86 17.72 -4.52
CA ASN A 107 -3.05 17.46 -5.94
C ASN A 107 -1.86 16.71 -6.57
N ARG A 108 -0.77 16.54 -5.83
CA ARG A 108 0.43 15.83 -6.27
C ARG A 108 0.79 14.71 -5.30
N VAL A 109 -0.07 13.68 -5.26
CA VAL A 109 0.09 12.51 -4.38
C VAL A 109 0.69 11.35 -5.15
N GLY A 110 1.81 10.84 -4.66
CA GLY A 110 2.44 9.61 -5.13
C GLY A 110 2.39 8.51 -4.07
N ILE A 111 2.59 7.27 -4.52
CA ILE A 111 2.66 6.09 -3.65
C ILE A 111 3.70 5.11 -4.16
N HIS A 112 4.43 4.46 -3.26
CA HIS A 112 5.31 3.38 -3.67
C HIS A 112 5.47 2.32 -2.58
N GLY A 113 5.84 1.11 -2.99
CA GLY A 113 6.12 0.02 -2.08
C GLY A 113 6.75 -1.18 -2.77
N HIS A 114 7.20 -2.13 -1.96
CA HIS A 114 7.86 -3.34 -2.41
C HIS A 114 7.07 -4.57 -1.97
N SER A 115 7.05 -5.65 -2.77
CA SER A 115 6.36 -6.90 -2.46
C SER A 115 4.86 -6.67 -2.24
N GLY A 116 4.29 -7.01 -1.08
CA GLY A 116 2.92 -6.62 -0.72
C GLY A 116 2.65 -5.12 -0.83
N GLY A 117 3.67 -4.28 -0.58
CA GLY A 117 3.59 -2.84 -0.82
C GLY A 117 3.52 -2.48 -2.31
N GLY A 118 4.17 -3.24 -3.18
CA GLY A 118 4.04 -3.11 -4.63
C GLY A 118 2.62 -3.43 -5.11
N PHE A 119 2.05 -4.53 -4.62
CA PHE A 119 0.65 -4.88 -4.82
C PHE A 119 -0.28 -3.74 -4.39
N MET A 120 -0.07 -3.21 -3.18
CA MET A 120 -0.89 -2.14 -2.60
C MET A 120 -0.72 -0.81 -3.34
N SER A 121 0.50 -0.46 -3.79
CA SER A 121 0.76 0.76 -4.56
C SER A 121 0.04 0.76 -5.90
N THR A 122 0.06 -0.36 -6.61
CA THR A 122 -0.71 -0.53 -7.86
C THR A 122 -2.20 -0.45 -7.58
N ALA A 123 -2.68 -1.16 -6.55
CA ALA A 123 -4.08 -1.11 -6.18
C ALA A 123 -4.55 0.31 -5.81
N ALA A 124 -3.71 1.10 -5.16
CA ALA A 124 -4.02 2.48 -4.77
C ALA A 124 -4.36 3.36 -5.97
N ILE A 125 -3.49 3.37 -6.99
CA ILE A 125 -3.72 4.18 -8.19
C ILE A 125 -4.90 3.68 -9.03
N LEU A 126 -5.26 2.40 -8.91
CA LEU A 126 -6.41 1.81 -9.59
C LEU A 126 -7.72 2.01 -8.81
N GLN A 127 -7.69 1.98 -7.48
CA GLN A 127 -8.87 2.18 -6.63
C GLN A 127 -9.24 3.66 -6.45
N TYR A 128 -8.22 4.52 -6.40
CA TYR A 128 -8.34 5.96 -6.21
C TYR A 128 -7.63 6.74 -7.33
N PRO A 129 -8.05 6.56 -8.61
CA PRO A 129 -7.31 7.07 -9.77
C PRO A 129 -7.29 8.59 -9.87
N ASP A 130 -8.23 9.26 -9.21
CA ASP A 130 -8.28 10.72 -9.16
C ASP A 130 -7.46 11.29 -7.97
N PHE A 131 -7.06 10.45 -7.03
CA PHE A 131 -6.28 10.85 -5.86
C PHE A 131 -4.79 10.61 -6.06
N PHE A 132 -4.38 9.37 -6.32
CA PHE A 132 -2.98 9.03 -6.59
C PHE A 132 -2.61 9.34 -8.04
N LYS A 133 -1.60 10.21 -8.24
CA LYS A 133 -1.16 10.67 -9.57
C LYS A 133 -0.03 9.82 -10.15
N ALA A 134 0.80 9.25 -9.28
CA ALA A 134 1.89 8.37 -9.65
C ALA A 134 2.04 7.21 -8.65
N ALA A 135 2.36 6.03 -9.15
CA ALA A 135 2.69 4.88 -8.32
C ALA A 135 3.94 4.17 -8.85
N VAL A 136 4.79 3.73 -7.91
CA VAL A 136 5.92 2.84 -8.22
C VAL A 136 5.73 1.54 -7.47
N SER A 137 5.57 0.46 -8.20
CA SER A 137 5.35 -0.88 -7.66
C SER A 137 6.56 -1.75 -7.90
N CYS A 138 7.23 -2.17 -6.82
CA CYS A 138 8.39 -3.03 -6.90
C CYS A 138 8.00 -4.45 -6.47
N ALA A 139 8.23 -5.44 -7.34
CA ALA A 139 8.02 -6.87 -7.10
C ALA A 139 6.65 -7.19 -6.47
N GLY A 140 5.58 -6.57 -6.98
CA GLY A 140 4.23 -6.72 -6.44
C GLY A 140 3.59 -8.06 -6.80
N ASN A 141 2.91 -8.69 -5.83
CA ASN A 141 2.11 -9.89 -6.04
C ASN A 141 0.71 -9.52 -6.59
N HIS A 142 0.67 -9.05 -7.83
CA HIS A 142 -0.53 -8.46 -8.46
C HIS A 142 -1.67 -9.45 -8.67
N ASP A 143 -1.34 -10.73 -8.83
CA ASP A 143 -2.29 -11.84 -8.93
C ASP A 143 -2.02 -12.88 -7.83
N ASN A 144 -2.81 -12.86 -6.78
CA ASN A 144 -2.66 -13.78 -5.66
C ASN A 144 -3.06 -15.24 -5.97
N ARG A 145 -3.61 -15.52 -7.15
CA ARG A 145 -3.88 -16.88 -7.64
C ARG A 145 -2.59 -17.62 -8.03
N ILE A 146 -1.53 -16.87 -8.33
CA ILE A 146 -0.21 -17.40 -8.71
C ILE A 146 0.90 -17.03 -7.72
N TYR A 147 0.54 -16.52 -6.54
CA TYR A 147 1.43 -16.24 -5.43
C TYR A 147 1.38 -17.36 -4.38
N ASN A 148 2.11 -17.20 -3.29
CA ASN A 148 2.12 -18.13 -2.16
C ASN A 148 0.69 -18.37 -1.65
N ARG A 149 0.19 -19.58 -1.87
CA ARG A 149 -1.20 -19.96 -1.58
C ARG A 149 -1.57 -19.74 -0.12
N TRP A 150 -0.71 -20.19 0.81
CA TRP A 150 -0.96 -20.04 2.24
C TRP A 150 -1.13 -18.57 2.63
N TRP A 151 -0.24 -17.70 2.13
CA TRP A 151 -0.32 -16.26 2.39
C TRP A 151 -1.59 -15.65 1.78
N SER A 152 -1.87 -16.00 0.55
CA SER A 152 -3.02 -15.47 -0.20
C SER A 152 -4.35 -15.87 0.43
N GLU A 153 -4.53 -17.14 0.76
CA GLU A 153 -5.76 -17.63 1.40
C GLU A 153 -5.98 -16.99 2.77
N THR A 154 -4.93 -16.89 3.57
CA THR A 154 -5.00 -16.33 4.92
C THR A 154 -5.37 -14.85 4.92
N HIS A 155 -4.78 -14.05 4.03
CA HIS A 155 -4.89 -12.59 4.10
C HIS A 155 -5.95 -12.00 3.16
N HIS A 156 -6.22 -12.64 2.03
CA HIS A 156 -7.22 -12.16 1.08
C HIS A 156 -8.59 -12.82 1.24
N GLY A 157 -8.67 -13.87 2.04
CA GLY A 157 -9.91 -14.62 2.25
C GLY A 157 -10.33 -15.42 1.02
N VAL A 158 -10.96 -16.54 1.26
CA VAL A 158 -11.46 -17.45 0.22
C VAL A 158 -12.95 -17.62 0.40
N LYS A 159 -13.70 -17.52 -0.70
CA LYS A 159 -15.13 -17.82 -0.76
C LYS A 159 -15.36 -19.08 -1.57
N GLU A 160 -16.18 -19.94 -1.04
CA GLU A 160 -16.79 -21.02 -1.80
C GLU A 160 -17.92 -20.46 -2.69
N VAL A 161 -17.87 -20.79 -3.96
CA VAL A 161 -18.89 -20.43 -4.94
C VAL A 161 -19.42 -21.71 -5.56
N VAL A 162 -20.70 -21.98 -5.35
CA VAL A 162 -21.40 -23.14 -5.95
C VAL A 162 -22.15 -22.66 -7.17
N SER A 163 -21.89 -23.29 -8.32
CA SER A 163 -22.59 -22.99 -9.56
C SER A 163 -24.03 -23.55 -9.55
N GLU A 164 -24.87 -23.10 -10.46
CA GLU A 164 -26.22 -23.65 -10.65
C GLU A 164 -26.20 -25.16 -10.98
N LYS A 165 -25.08 -25.68 -11.49
CA LYS A 165 -24.90 -27.11 -11.80
C LYS A 165 -24.35 -27.90 -10.61
N GLY A 166 -24.13 -27.27 -9.46
CA GLY A 166 -23.58 -27.89 -8.27
C GLY A 166 -22.06 -27.99 -8.22
N ASP A 167 -21.34 -27.45 -9.20
CA ASP A 167 -19.87 -27.42 -9.18
C ASP A 167 -19.38 -26.40 -8.17
N THR A 168 -18.43 -26.80 -7.33
CA THR A 168 -17.83 -25.94 -6.31
C THR A 168 -16.50 -25.38 -6.79
N THR A 169 -16.34 -24.06 -6.70
CA THR A 169 -15.10 -23.35 -6.95
C THR A 169 -14.74 -22.44 -5.77
N PHE A 170 -13.46 -22.08 -5.66
CA PHE A 170 -12.98 -21.19 -4.62
C PHE A 170 -12.37 -19.94 -5.26
N VAL A 171 -12.80 -18.77 -4.81
CA VAL A 171 -12.32 -17.48 -5.30
C VAL A 171 -11.83 -16.60 -4.15
N TYR A 172 -10.82 -15.76 -4.41
CA TYR A 172 -10.39 -14.77 -3.44
C TYR A 172 -11.39 -13.61 -3.34
N ASN A 173 -11.56 -13.06 -2.14
CA ASN A 173 -12.43 -11.90 -1.91
C ASN A 173 -11.91 -10.64 -2.60
N ILE A 174 -10.59 -10.50 -2.69
CA ILE A 174 -9.93 -9.33 -3.25
C ILE A 174 -9.66 -9.58 -4.74
N LYS A 175 -10.13 -8.67 -5.58
CA LYS A 175 -9.82 -8.67 -7.00
C LYS A 175 -8.32 -8.50 -7.22
N THR A 176 -7.78 -9.16 -8.25
CA THR A 176 -6.41 -8.94 -8.69
C THR A 176 -6.23 -7.52 -9.23
N ASN A 177 -5.00 -7.03 -9.31
CA ASN A 177 -4.75 -5.72 -9.90
C ASN A 177 -5.07 -5.71 -11.40
N GLU A 178 -4.85 -6.84 -12.09
CA GLU A 178 -5.24 -7.04 -13.49
C GLU A 178 -6.75 -6.80 -13.71
N GLU A 179 -7.61 -7.37 -12.86
CA GLU A 179 -9.07 -7.23 -12.98
C GLU A 179 -9.58 -5.79 -12.85
N ILE A 180 -8.77 -4.90 -12.29
CA ILE A 180 -9.11 -3.48 -12.12
C ILE A 180 -8.19 -2.53 -12.90
N ALA A 181 -7.29 -3.06 -13.76
CA ALA A 181 -6.29 -2.29 -14.50
C ALA A 181 -6.89 -1.20 -15.40
N SER A 182 -8.09 -1.45 -15.93
CA SER A 182 -8.82 -0.47 -16.78
C SER A 182 -9.14 0.86 -16.08
N ARG A 183 -9.01 0.93 -14.75
CA ARG A 183 -9.25 2.16 -13.97
C ARG A 183 -8.05 3.11 -13.93
N LEU A 184 -6.89 2.72 -14.48
CA LEU A 184 -5.68 3.53 -14.45
C LEU A 184 -5.88 4.87 -15.17
N LYS A 185 -5.63 5.97 -14.46
CA LYS A 185 -5.63 7.34 -15.02
C LYS A 185 -4.26 8.03 -14.86
N GLY A 186 -3.52 7.73 -13.81
CA GLY A 186 -2.23 8.31 -13.52
C GLY A 186 -1.06 7.53 -14.11
N HIS A 187 0.12 7.74 -13.56
CA HIS A 187 1.37 7.12 -14.03
C HIS A 187 1.76 5.94 -13.14
N LEU A 188 1.86 4.76 -13.72
CA LEU A 188 2.27 3.54 -13.01
C LEU A 188 3.62 3.05 -13.57
N MET A 189 4.59 2.88 -12.67
CA MET A 189 5.86 2.23 -12.97
C MET A 189 5.91 0.88 -12.25
N LEU A 190 6.12 -0.19 -13.02
CA LEU A 190 6.33 -1.54 -12.52
C LEU A 190 7.82 -1.90 -12.58
N VAL A 191 8.35 -2.40 -11.47
CA VAL A 191 9.76 -2.81 -11.35
C VAL A 191 9.80 -4.23 -10.79
N HIS A 192 10.50 -5.15 -11.47
CA HIS A 192 10.60 -6.54 -11.04
C HIS A 192 11.97 -7.13 -11.39
N GLY A 193 12.52 -7.94 -10.50
CA GLY A 193 13.71 -8.73 -10.77
C GLY A 193 13.34 -9.99 -11.54
N ASP A 194 14.06 -10.29 -12.60
CA ASP A 194 13.82 -11.45 -13.47
C ASP A 194 14.09 -12.81 -12.79
N ILE A 195 14.89 -12.81 -11.73
CA ILE A 195 15.23 -13.99 -10.92
C ILE A 195 14.56 -14.00 -9.54
N ASP A 196 13.49 -13.21 -9.35
CA ASP A 196 12.75 -13.18 -8.07
C ASP A 196 12.11 -14.54 -7.81
N ASN A 197 12.59 -15.23 -6.78
CA ASN A 197 12.12 -16.55 -6.38
C ASN A 197 11.02 -16.53 -5.32
N ASN A 198 10.64 -15.35 -4.84
CA ASN A 198 9.54 -15.18 -3.89
C ASN A 198 8.27 -14.72 -4.61
N VAL A 199 8.32 -13.58 -5.28
CA VAL A 199 7.23 -13.11 -6.13
C VAL A 199 7.65 -13.33 -7.58
N HIS A 200 7.15 -14.39 -8.20
CA HIS A 200 7.52 -14.72 -9.56
C HIS A 200 7.21 -13.57 -10.53
N PRO A 201 8.14 -13.21 -11.46
CA PRO A 201 7.96 -12.08 -12.40
C PRO A 201 6.66 -12.13 -13.22
N GLY A 202 6.09 -13.31 -13.42
CA GLY A 202 4.76 -13.48 -14.02
C GLY A 202 3.64 -12.70 -13.33
N ASN A 203 3.82 -12.29 -12.05
CA ASN A 203 2.89 -11.40 -11.38
C ASN A 203 2.85 -9.99 -11.98
N THR A 204 3.95 -9.56 -12.58
CA THR A 204 4.06 -8.21 -13.18
C THR A 204 3.85 -8.24 -14.70
N LEU A 205 4.08 -9.38 -15.36
CA LEU A 205 4.00 -9.51 -16.81
C LEU A 205 2.58 -9.83 -17.32
N ARG A 206 1.65 -10.18 -16.46
CA ARG A 206 0.23 -10.38 -16.76
C ARG A 206 -0.52 -9.08 -16.72
#